data_fd652848af84690ebeee8deae6024b05
#
_entry.id   fd652848af84690ebeee8deae6024b05
#
_cell.length_a   1.000
_cell.length_b   1.000
_cell.length_c   1.000
_cell.angle_alpha   90.00
_cell.angle_beta   90.00
_cell.angle_gamma   90.00
#
_symmetry.space_group_name_H-M   'P 1'
#
loop_
_entity.id
_entity.type
_entity.pdbx_description
1 polymer ?
#
loop_
_entity_poly.entity_id
_entity_poly.type
_entity_poly.pdbx_seq_one_letter_code
_entity_poly.pdbx_strand_id
1 'polypeptide(L)' 'MKAFTYILVCADGTLYTGWTNDLEKRLAAHNAGTGAKYTRSRRPVRLLYYEAFR' A
#
# COMPACT_ATOMS: atom_id res chain seq x y z
N MET A 1 19.30 -5.43 -2.04
CA MET A 1 17.86 -5.34 -2.31
C MET A 1 17.23 -4.29 -1.42
N LYS A 2 16.39 -3.46 -1.99
CA LYS A 2 15.67 -2.45 -1.21
C LYS A 2 14.35 -3.00 -0.72
N ALA A 3 13.95 -2.53 0.45
CA ALA A 3 12.64 -2.80 1.00
C ALA A 3 12.02 -1.48 1.43
N PHE A 4 10.68 -1.47 1.47
CA PHE A 4 9.94 -0.27 1.81
C PHE A 4 8.88 -0.63 2.83
N THR A 5 8.78 0.21 3.87
CA THR A 5 7.61 0.21 4.73
C THR A 5 6.74 1.36 4.26
N TYR A 6 5.44 1.14 4.12
CA TYR A 6 4.57 2.16 3.56
C TYR A 6 3.27 2.28 4.34
N ILE A 7 2.66 3.44 4.23
CA ILE A 7 1.35 3.70 4.81
C ILE A 7 0.45 4.20 3.68
N LEU A 8 -0.70 3.55 3.53
CA LEU A 8 -1.71 3.94 2.55
C LEU A 8 -2.88 4.58 3.29
N VAL A 9 -3.50 5.56 2.64
CA VAL A 9 -4.78 6.08 3.10
C VAL A 9 -5.86 5.53 2.17
N CYS A 10 -6.86 4.89 2.75
CA CYS A 10 -7.93 4.26 2.02
C CYS A 10 -9.05 5.26 1.72
N ALA A 11 -9.97 4.87 0.84
CA ALA A 11 -11.06 5.73 0.43
C ALA A 11 -11.95 6.13 1.61
N ASP A 12 -12.07 5.26 2.62
CA ASP A 12 -12.87 5.54 3.80
C ASP A 12 -12.10 6.31 4.88
N GLY A 13 -10.88 6.75 4.57
CA GLY A 13 -10.07 7.54 5.51
C GLY A 13 -9.23 6.72 6.48
N THR A 14 -9.33 5.40 6.44
CA THR A 14 -8.52 4.55 7.31
C THR A 14 -7.12 4.35 6.73
N LEU A 15 -6.19 3.91 7.57
CA LEU A 15 -4.81 3.71 7.18
C LEU A 15 -4.46 2.23 7.14
N TYR A 16 -3.57 1.88 6.23
CA TYR A 16 -3.06 0.52 6.11
C TYR A 16 -1.55 0.58 6.02
N THR A 17 -0.86 -0.20 6.84
CA THR A 17 0.60 -0.26 6.86
C THR A 17 1.07 -1.61 6.33
N GLY A 18 2.06 -1.59 5.45
CA GLY A 18 2.62 -2.80 4.90
C GLY A 18 4.09 -2.62 4.53
N TRP A 19 4.66 -3.65 3.92
CA TRP A 19 6.02 -3.54 3.40
C TRP A 19 6.09 -4.25 2.06
N THR A 20 7.07 -3.85 1.25
CA THR A 20 7.25 -4.44 -0.06
C THR A 20 8.66 -4.15 -0.56
N ASN A 21 9.10 -4.91 -1.55
CA ASN A 21 10.35 -4.61 -2.24
C ASN A 21 10.10 -3.88 -3.57
N ASP A 22 8.83 -3.62 -3.91
CA ASP A 22 8.47 -2.89 -5.13
C ASP A 22 7.23 -2.08 -4.84
N LEU A 23 7.45 -0.82 -4.44
CA LEU A 23 6.37 0.04 -3.95
C LEU A 23 5.32 0.32 -5.01
N GLU A 24 5.76 0.64 -6.22
CA GLU A 24 4.85 0.98 -7.31
C GLU A 24 3.96 -0.20 -7.68
N LYS A 25 4.56 -1.38 -7.80
CA LYS A 25 3.82 -2.59 -8.14
C LYS A 25 2.84 -2.97 -7.03
N ARG A 26 3.26 -2.79 -5.78
CA ARG A 26 2.41 -3.12 -4.64
C ARG A 26 1.22 -2.19 -4.55
N LEU A 27 1.43 -0.89 -4.79
CA LEU A 27 0.34 0.07 -4.79
C LEU A 27 -0.67 -0.26 -5.89
N ALA A 28 -0.17 -0.61 -7.07
CA ALA A 28 -1.05 -1.01 -8.17
C ALA A 28 -1.86 -2.26 -7.81
N ALA A 29 -1.24 -3.22 -7.12
CA ALA A 29 -1.94 -4.42 -6.68
C ALA A 29 -3.05 -4.10 -5.68
N HIS A 30 -2.79 -3.19 -4.74
CA HIS A 30 -3.83 -2.77 -3.80
C HIS A 30 -5.03 -2.17 -4.54
N ASN A 31 -4.79 -1.32 -5.52
CA ASN A 31 -5.87 -0.67 -6.27
C ASN A 31 -6.55 -1.61 -7.26
N ALA A 32 -5.88 -2.70 -7.64
CA ALA A 32 -6.48 -3.74 -8.48
C ALA A 32 -7.33 -4.72 -7.66
N GLY A 33 -7.27 -4.64 -6.34
CA GLY A 33 -8.03 -5.52 -5.47
C GLY A 33 -7.33 -6.81 -5.13
N THR A 34 -6.04 -6.94 -5.46
CA THR A 34 -5.27 -8.15 -5.22
C THR A 34 -4.18 -7.97 -4.16
N GLY A 35 -4.08 -6.77 -3.57
CA GLY A 35 -3.01 -6.50 -2.63
C GLY A 35 -3.26 -7.08 -1.26
N ALA A 36 -4.34 -6.67 -0.62
CA ALA A 36 -4.67 -7.15 0.72
C ALA A 36 -6.18 -7.17 0.88
N LYS A 37 -6.64 -8.06 1.74
CA LYS A 37 -8.06 -8.18 2.00
C LYS A 37 -8.61 -6.88 2.61
N TYR A 38 -7.85 -6.27 3.50
CA TYR A 38 -8.27 -5.03 4.15
C TYR A 38 -8.53 -3.90 3.15
N THR A 39 -7.64 -3.74 2.17
CA THR A 39 -7.75 -2.64 1.22
C THR A 39 -8.70 -2.92 0.08
N ARG A 40 -9.06 -4.18 -0.15
CA ARG A 40 -9.86 -4.56 -1.30
C ARG A 40 -11.22 -3.86 -1.35
N SER A 41 -11.86 -3.70 -0.19
CA SER A 41 -13.17 -3.05 -0.11
C SER A 41 -13.07 -1.57 0.22
N ARG A 42 -11.85 -1.02 0.29
CA ARG A 42 -11.58 0.37 0.68
C ARG A 42 -10.85 1.14 -0.40
N ARG A 43 -10.95 0.69 -1.64
CA ARG A 43 -10.30 1.33 -2.78
C ARG A 43 -11.09 2.55 -3.24
N PRO A 44 -10.43 3.53 -3.87
CA PRO A 44 -9.00 3.54 -4.15
C PRO A 44 -8.19 3.90 -2.93
N VAL A 45 -6.94 3.43 -2.90
CA VAL A 45 -6.00 3.78 -1.85
C VAL A 45 -4.91 4.66 -2.42
N ARG A 46 -4.31 5.51 -1.57
CA ARG A 46 -3.24 6.40 -1.98
C ARG A 46 -2.05 6.21 -1.04
N LEU A 47 -0.86 6.40 -1.58
CA LEU A 47 0.36 6.35 -0.78
C LEU A 47 0.44 7.62 0.06
N LEU A 48 0.47 7.45 1.38
CA LEU A 48 0.58 8.57 2.30
C LEU A 48 2.03 8.81 2.68
N TYR A 49 2.78 7.75 2.92
CA TYR A 49 4.15 7.85 3.43
C TYR A 49 4.87 6.54 3.18
N TYR A 50 6.17 6.61 3.00
CA TYR A 50 6.98 5.40 2.93
C TYR A 50 8.39 5.69 3.41
N GLU A 51 9.08 4.62 3.83
CA GLU A 51 10.49 4.65 4.14
C GLU A 51 11.18 3.52 3.42
N ALA A 52 12.33 3.83 2.82
CA ALA A 52 13.13 2.84 2.13
C ALA A 52 14.27 2.42 3.04
N PHE A 53 14.57 1.12 3.02
CA PHE A 53 15.71 0.61 3.76
C PHE A 53 16.24 -0.65 3.08
N ARG A 54 17.43 -1.03 3.46
CA ARG A 54 18.08 -2.20 2.89
C ARG A 54 18.09 -3.35 3.86
#